data_16b7c2bc4eeef8eddf341190a2d9dbaf
#
_entry.id   16b7c2bc4eeef8eddf341190a2d9dbaf
#
_cell.length_a   1.000
_cell.length_b   1.000
_cell.length_c   1.000
_cell.angle_alpha   90.00
_cell.angle_beta   90.00
_cell.angle_gamma   90.00
#
_symmetry.space_group_name_H-M   'P 1'
#
loop_
_entity.id
_entity.type
_entity.pdbx_description
1 polymer ?
#
loop_
_entity_poly.entity_id
_entity_poly.type
_entity_poly.pdbx_seq_one_letter_code
_entity_poly.pdbx_strand_id
1 'polypeptide(L)'
;MKITNDRAIIVVAMSNNVMGGHPKGLYLLFSVEMWERFSYYGMRALLVLYLIQYLFQGMDETVATQYAGNIYGWYTGLVYLTPLVGGYIADKYLGQRRCISIGAIVMAIGLFTLAASGFACLKSFSIIIFTLGLTLMIIANGFFKSNISTIVGMLYGDDKQKRDAGFTIFYMGINLGAFFSPLICGTLAQYYGFKYGFMAA
;
A
#
# COMPACT_ATOMS: atom_id res chain seq x y z
N MET A 1 6.48 -28.35 -7.15
CA MET A 1 6.00 -29.26 -6.08
C MET A 1 6.32 -28.81 -4.65
N LYS A 2 7.46 -28.14 -4.34
CA LYS A 2 7.74 -27.58 -2.99
C LYS A 2 6.85 -26.38 -2.58
N ILE A 3 6.46 -25.54 -3.52
CA ILE A 3 5.68 -24.31 -3.25
C ILE A 3 4.24 -24.60 -2.78
N THR A 4 3.65 -25.71 -3.23
CA THR A 4 2.31 -26.15 -2.84
C THR A 4 2.23 -26.60 -1.38
N ASN A 5 3.31 -27.20 -0.86
CA ASN A 5 3.35 -27.74 0.50
C ASN A 5 3.50 -26.61 1.56
N ASP A 6 4.31 -25.58 1.27
CA ASP A 6 4.48 -24.42 2.15
C ASP A 6 3.17 -23.57 2.24
N ARG A 7 2.40 -23.52 1.15
CA ARG A 7 1.08 -22.85 1.14
C ARG A 7 0.10 -23.53 2.08
N ALA A 8 -0.01 -24.85 2.02
CA ALA A 8 -0.92 -25.64 2.84
C ALA A 8 -0.58 -25.56 4.34
N ILE A 9 0.68 -25.67 4.70
CA ILE A 9 1.14 -25.67 6.10
C ILE A 9 0.84 -24.32 6.78
N ILE A 10 1.04 -23.20 6.10
CA ILE A 10 0.83 -21.87 6.68
C ILE A 10 -0.66 -21.55 6.83
N VAL A 11 -1.46 -21.90 5.84
CA VAL A 11 -2.91 -21.71 5.89
C VAL A 11 -3.50 -22.57 7.02
N VAL A 12 -3.07 -23.81 7.16
CA VAL A 12 -3.50 -24.71 8.25
C VAL A 12 -3.05 -24.15 9.62
N ALA A 13 -1.82 -23.66 9.75
CA ALA A 13 -1.35 -23.07 11.02
C ALA A 13 -2.13 -21.80 11.41
N MET A 14 -2.53 -20.98 10.43
CA MET A 14 -3.32 -19.77 10.66
C MET A 14 -4.81 -20.05 10.86
N SER A 15 -5.35 -21.15 10.34
CA SER A 15 -6.77 -21.52 10.44
C SER A 15 -7.11 -22.29 11.71
N ASN A 16 -6.18 -23.04 12.29
CA ASN A 16 -6.43 -23.91 13.45
C ASN A 16 -6.66 -23.17 14.76
N ASN A 17 -6.27 -21.89 14.87
CA ASN A 17 -6.50 -21.06 16.06
C ASN A 17 -7.65 -20.10 15.80
N VAL A 18 -8.80 -20.31 16.46
CA VAL A 18 -10.02 -19.51 16.28
C VAL A 18 -10.14 -18.47 17.39
N MET A 19 -10.53 -17.24 17.04
CA MET A 19 -10.86 -16.14 17.94
C MET A 19 -12.12 -15.44 17.40
N GLY A 20 -13.14 -15.27 18.25
CA GLY A 20 -14.39 -14.63 17.82
C GLY A 20 -15.10 -15.34 16.65
N GLY A 21 -14.97 -16.66 16.51
CA GLY A 21 -15.57 -17.43 15.42
C GLY A 21 -14.77 -17.44 14.10
N HIS A 22 -13.67 -16.68 14.03
CA HIS A 22 -12.81 -16.57 12.85
C HIS A 22 -11.37 -17.02 13.11
N PRO A 23 -10.63 -17.48 12.08
CA PRO A 23 -9.22 -17.81 12.22
C PRO A 23 -8.41 -16.60 12.71
N LYS A 24 -7.46 -16.79 13.64
CA LYS A 24 -6.58 -15.71 14.13
C LYS A 24 -5.79 -15.04 13.01
N GLY A 25 -5.49 -15.77 11.94
CA GLY A 25 -4.87 -15.22 10.74
C GLY A 25 -5.63 -14.06 10.11
N LEU A 26 -6.96 -14.04 10.23
CA LEU A 26 -7.77 -12.93 9.74
C LEU A 26 -7.42 -11.61 10.43
N TYR A 27 -7.27 -11.60 11.74
CA TYR A 27 -6.96 -10.38 12.50
C TYR A 27 -5.56 -9.84 12.20
N LEU A 28 -4.61 -10.76 11.95
CA LEU A 28 -3.29 -10.39 11.47
C LEU A 28 -3.38 -9.73 10.07
N LEU A 29 -4.09 -10.36 9.13
CA LEU A 29 -4.25 -9.83 7.78
C LEU A 29 -5.06 -8.52 7.77
N PHE A 30 -6.07 -8.39 8.63
CA PHE A 30 -6.78 -7.14 8.89
C PHE A 30 -5.83 -6.01 9.30
N SER A 31 -4.97 -6.26 10.29
CA SER A 31 -4.01 -5.25 10.77
C SER A 31 -2.99 -4.89 9.70
N VAL A 32 -2.47 -5.87 8.98
CA VAL A 32 -1.50 -5.66 7.90
C VAL A 32 -2.11 -4.85 6.77
N GLU A 33 -3.33 -5.18 6.34
CA GLU A 33 -4.06 -4.41 5.32
C GLU A 33 -4.41 -3.01 5.80
N MET A 34 -4.85 -2.86 7.05
CA MET A 34 -5.17 -1.55 7.63
C MET A 34 -3.97 -0.61 7.56
N TRP A 35 -2.78 -1.07 7.96
CA TRP A 35 -1.56 -0.26 7.92
C TRP A 35 -1.09 0.00 6.48
N GLU A 36 -1.20 -0.99 5.59
CA GLU A 36 -0.89 -0.80 4.18
C GLU A 36 -1.82 0.24 3.54
N ARG A 37 -3.13 0.15 3.81
CA ARG A 37 -4.10 1.15 3.34
C ARG A 37 -3.85 2.53 3.96
N PHE A 38 -3.47 2.58 5.23
CA PHE A 38 -3.06 3.82 5.87
C PHE A 38 -1.89 4.46 5.10
N SER A 39 -0.84 3.71 4.82
CA SER A 39 0.32 4.14 4.05
C SER A 39 -0.07 4.65 2.65
N TYR A 40 -0.84 3.86 1.92
CA TYR A 40 -1.27 4.18 0.56
C TYR A 40 -2.12 5.46 0.49
N TYR A 41 -3.16 5.56 1.32
CA TYR A 41 -4.07 6.71 1.29
C TYR A 41 -3.44 7.97 1.88
N GLY A 42 -2.54 7.84 2.87
CA GLY A 42 -1.78 8.97 3.42
C GLY A 42 -0.86 9.59 2.38
N MET A 43 -0.07 8.78 1.71
CA MET A 43 0.76 9.23 0.61
C MET A 43 -0.09 9.86 -0.51
N ARG A 44 -1.18 9.19 -0.90
CA ARG A 44 -2.07 9.65 -1.97
C ARG A 44 -2.71 11.01 -1.67
N ALA A 45 -3.10 11.27 -0.42
CA ALA A 45 -3.67 12.54 0.01
C ALA A 45 -2.67 13.70 -0.11
N LEU A 46 -1.38 13.42 0.07
CA LEU A 46 -0.31 14.41 -0.02
C LEU A 46 0.20 14.61 -1.45
N LEU A 47 0.03 13.63 -2.34
CA LEU A 47 0.66 13.55 -3.64
C LEU A 47 0.47 14.82 -4.49
N VAL A 48 -0.76 15.21 -4.74
CA VAL A 48 -1.07 16.39 -5.58
C VAL A 48 -0.65 17.69 -4.91
N LEU A 49 -0.89 17.80 -3.61
CA LEU A 49 -0.49 18.99 -2.84
C LEU A 49 1.04 19.18 -2.84
N TYR A 50 1.79 18.12 -2.65
CA TYR A 50 3.25 18.14 -2.69
C TYR A 50 3.78 18.55 -4.07
N LEU A 51 3.19 18.01 -5.13
CA LEU A 51 3.56 18.37 -6.50
C LEU A 51 3.37 19.86 -6.75
N ILE A 52 2.20 20.41 -6.45
CA ILE A 52 1.88 21.81 -6.73
C ILE A 52 2.65 22.76 -5.81
N GLN A 53 2.65 22.50 -4.49
CA GLN A 53 3.16 23.45 -3.51
C GLN A 53 4.67 23.36 -3.29
N TYR A 54 5.30 22.24 -3.64
CA TYR A 54 6.72 22.03 -3.37
C TYR A 54 7.55 21.77 -4.65
N LEU A 55 7.19 20.76 -5.44
CA LEU A 55 7.98 20.38 -6.62
C LEU A 55 7.85 21.38 -7.79
N PHE A 56 6.65 21.87 -8.03
CA PHE A 56 6.33 22.81 -9.11
C PHE A 56 6.20 24.25 -8.61
N GLN A 57 6.74 24.53 -7.43
CA GLN A 57 6.76 25.86 -6.85
C GLN A 57 7.44 26.86 -7.81
N GLY A 58 6.70 27.92 -8.18
CA GLY A 58 7.19 28.95 -9.13
C GLY A 58 6.73 28.74 -10.58
N MET A 59 6.03 27.64 -10.89
CA MET A 59 5.31 27.50 -12.16
C MET A 59 3.95 28.21 -12.09
N ASP A 60 3.39 28.50 -13.26
CA ASP A 60 1.98 28.93 -13.35
C ASP A 60 1.08 27.87 -12.72
N GLU A 61 0.10 28.32 -11.92
CA GLU A 61 -0.77 27.42 -11.14
C GLU A 61 -1.56 26.46 -12.02
N THR A 62 -2.03 26.92 -13.18
CA THR A 62 -2.77 26.10 -14.15
C THR A 62 -1.90 24.99 -14.70
N VAL A 63 -0.65 25.34 -15.07
CA VAL A 63 0.33 24.39 -15.60
C VAL A 63 0.76 23.39 -14.54
N ALA A 64 1.05 23.84 -13.32
CA ALA A 64 1.41 22.98 -12.21
C ALA A 64 0.29 21.98 -11.87
N THR A 65 -0.96 22.44 -11.85
CA THR A 65 -2.14 21.58 -11.60
C THR A 65 -2.33 20.54 -12.70
N GLN A 66 -2.13 20.91 -13.97
CA GLN A 66 -2.21 19.98 -15.09
C GLN A 66 -1.14 18.88 -15.01
N TYR A 67 0.12 19.24 -14.74
CA TYR A 67 1.19 18.26 -14.55
C TYR A 67 0.92 17.34 -13.35
N ALA A 68 0.51 17.90 -12.21
CA ALA A 68 0.17 17.13 -11.02
C ALA A 68 -0.98 16.14 -11.28
N GLY A 69 -2.01 16.59 -12.00
CA GLY A 69 -3.13 15.75 -12.43
C GLY A 69 -2.70 14.59 -13.33
N ASN A 70 -1.81 14.85 -14.30
CA ASN A 70 -1.26 13.83 -15.17
C ASN A 70 -0.44 12.79 -14.39
N ILE A 71 0.45 13.23 -13.49
CA ILE A 71 1.24 12.31 -12.63
C ILE A 71 0.32 11.47 -11.76
N TYR A 72 -0.68 12.08 -11.15
CA TYR A 72 -1.68 11.38 -10.33
C TYR A 72 -2.46 10.34 -11.15
N GLY A 73 -2.86 10.69 -12.37
CA GLY A 73 -3.58 9.79 -13.27
C GLY A 73 -2.73 8.57 -13.65
N TRP A 74 -1.49 8.79 -14.09
CA TRP A 74 -0.56 7.71 -14.41
C TRP A 74 -0.24 6.84 -13.20
N TYR A 75 0.07 7.47 -12.05
CA TYR A 75 0.30 6.74 -10.81
C TYR A 75 -0.87 5.82 -10.46
N THR A 76 -2.09 6.38 -10.44
CA THR A 76 -3.30 5.62 -10.10
C THR A 76 -3.54 4.49 -11.10
N GLY A 77 -3.44 4.75 -12.40
CA GLY A 77 -3.60 3.73 -13.44
C GLY A 77 -2.63 2.56 -13.27
N LEU A 78 -1.34 2.86 -13.06
CA LEU A 78 -0.33 1.83 -12.85
C LEU A 78 -0.54 1.03 -11.57
N VAL A 79 -0.96 1.67 -10.47
CA VAL A 79 -1.30 0.99 -9.20
C VAL A 79 -2.43 -0.01 -9.38
N TYR A 80 -3.40 0.25 -10.26
CA TYR A 80 -4.46 -0.72 -10.55
C TYR A 80 -4.03 -1.83 -11.52
N LEU A 81 -3.04 -1.57 -12.36
CA LEU A 81 -2.55 -2.55 -13.34
C LEU A 81 -1.52 -3.52 -12.76
N THR A 82 -0.62 -3.04 -11.92
CA THR A 82 0.49 -3.84 -11.35
C THR A 82 0.07 -5.06 -10.52
N PRO A 83 -1.09 -5.10 -9.81
CA PRO A 83 -1.56 -6.30 -9.13
C PRO A 83 -1.77 -7.51 -10.03
N LEU A 84 -2.05 -7.32 -11.32
CA LEU A 84 -2.12 -8.42 -12.29
C LEU A 84 -0.76 -9.11 -12.45
N VAL A 85 0.29 -8.30 -12.56
CA VAL A 85 1.67 -8.80 -12.66
C VAL A 85 2.12 -9.42 -11.34
N GLY A 86 1.84 -8.74 -10.22
CA GLY A 86 2.20 -9.23 -8.88
C GLY A 86 1.50 -10.54 -8.52
N GLY A 87 0.23 -10.70 -8.89
CA GLY A 87 -0.51 -11.95 -8.72
C GLY A 87 0.09 -13.09 -9.55
N TYR A 88 0.38 -12.83 -10.82
CA TYR A 88 1.02 -13.82 -11.69
C TYR A 88 2.39 -14.29 -11.14
N ILE A 89 3.23 -13.36 -10.68
CA ILE A 89 4.54 -13.67 -10.08
C ILE A 89 4.36 -14.49 -8.79
N ALA A 90 3.37 -14.16 -7.98
CA ALA A 90 3.08 -14.89 -6.76
C ALA A 90 2.62 -16.32 -7.05
N ASP A 91 1.73 -16.50 -8.03
CA ASP A 91 1.19 -17.82 -8.36
C ASP A 91 2.22 -18.74 -8.99
N LYS A 92 3.09 -18.20 -9.84
CA LYS A 92 4.03 -19.01 -10.61
C LYS A 92 5.38 -19.20 -9.93
N TYR A 93 5.90 -18.19 -9.20
CA TYR A 93 7.31 -18.17 -8.77
C TYR A 93 7.51 -18.05 -7.26
N LEU A 94 6.93 -17.07 -6.60
CA LEU A 94 7.31 -16.67 -5.24
C LEU A 94 6.37 -17.16 -4.14
N GLY A 95 5.08 -17.33 -4.45
CA GLY A 95 4.03 -17.56 -3.46
C GLY A 95 3.55 -16.25 -2.81
N GLN A 96 2.27 -16.23 -2.40
CA GLN A 96 1.59 -15.03 -1.90
C GLN A 96 2.29 -14.39 -0.70
N ARG A 97 2.72 -15.20 0.29
CA ARG A 97 3.37 -14.71 1.51
C ARG A 97 4.66 -13.92 1.23
N ARG A 98 5.53 -14.46 0.35
CA ARG A 98 6.79 -13.78 0.01
C ARG A 98 6.51 -12.49 -0.75
N CYS A 99 5.53 -12.50 -1.65
CA CYS A 99 5.13 -11.31 -2.39
C CYS A 99 4.63 -10.21 -1.45
N ILE A 100 3.78 -10.54 -0.46
CA ILE A 100 3.31 -9.58 0.55
C ILE A 100 4.49 -9.00 1.35
N SER A 101 5.43 -9.86 1.81
CA SER A 101 6.60 -9.40 2.55
C SER A 101 7.50 -8.48 1.73
N ILE A 102 7.77 -8.83 0.47
CA ILE A 102 8.53 -8.00 -0.47
C ILE A 102 7.78 -6.68 -0.71
N GLY A 103 6.48 -6.74 -0.97
CA GLY A 103 5.64 -5.56 -1.16
C GLY A 103 5.70 -4.60 0.03
N ALA A 104 5.59 -5.11 1.27
CA ALA A 104 5.68 -4.29 2.48
C ALA A 104 7.05 -3.61 2.63
N ILE A 105 8.15 -4.33 2.39
CA ILE A 105 9.50 -3.76 2.46
C ILE A 105 9.70 -2.69 1.37
N VAL A 106 9.30 -2.98 0.14
CA VAL A 106 9.42 -2.02 -0.98
C VAL A 106 8.56 -0.79 -0.73
N MET A 107 7.37 -0.95 -0.12
CA MET A 107 6.51 0.16 0.26
C MET A 107 7.16 1.06 1.31
N ALA A 108 7.73 0.49 2.36
CA ALA A 108 8.45 1.25 3.38
C ALA A 108 9.61 2.04 2.75
N ILE A 109 10.44 1.40 1.90
CA ILE A 109 11.51 2.08 1.18
C ILE A 109 10.96 3.21 0.30
N GLY A 110 9.85 2.96 -0.40
CA GLY A 110 9.18 3.96 -1.24
C GLY A 110 8.73 5.19 -0.46
N LEU A 111 8.11 5.01 0.70
CA LEU A 111 7.67 6.11 1.57
C LEU A 111 8.84 6.92 2.14
N PHE A 112 9.89 6.25 2.61
CA PHE A 112 11.11 6.95 3.04
C PHE A 112 11.79 7.70 1.89
N THR A 113 11.76 7.16 0.68
CA THR A 113 12.26 7.83 -0.52
C THR A 113 11.42 9.08 -0.84
N LEU A 114 10.08 8.97 -0.76
CA LEU A 114 9.19 10.13 -0.92
C LEU A 114 9.45 11.19 0.16
N ALA A 115 9.62 10.79 1.41
CA ALA A 115 9.97 11.71 2.50
C ALA A 115 11.32 12.38 2.24
N ALA A 116 12.31 11.66 1.72
CA ALA A 116 13.62 12.18 1.37
C ALA A 116 13.54 13.28 0.31
N SER A 117 12.61 13.20 -0.65
CA SER A 117 12.41 14.25 -1.66
C SER A 117 11.98 15.61 -1.07
N GLY A 118 11.41 15.62 0.14
CA GLY A 118 10.98 16.82 0.86
C GLY A 118 12.05 17.49 1.72
N PHE A 119 13.30 17.00 1.71
CA PHE A 119 14.41 17.66 2.43
C PHE A 119 15.04 18.75 1.58
N ALA A 120 15.25 19.93 2.19
CA ALA A 120 15.83 21.10 1.50
C ALA A 120 17.23 20.84 0.92
N CYS A 121 18.06 20.03 1.59
CA CYS A 121 19.40 19.66 1.11
C CYS A 121 19.37 18.81 -0.16
N LEU A 122 18.24 18.17 -0.49
CA LEU A 122 18.06 17.33 -1.67
C LEU A 122 17.21 18.01 -2.76
N LYS A 123 16.89 19.31 -2.61
CA LYS A 123 15.97 20.04 -3.49
C LYS A 123 16.34 19.90 -4.98
N SER A 124 17.61 19.95 -5.33
CA SER A 124 18.07 19.78 -6.72
C SER A 124 17.77 18.42 -7.33
N PHE A 125 17.59 17.40 -6.51
CA PHE A 125 17.27 16.03 -6.92
C PHE A 125 15.84 15.61 -6.57
N SER A 126 15.02 16.52 -6.01
CA SER A 126 13.68 16.19 -5.49
C SER A 126 12.80 15.48 -6.51
N ILE A 127 12.81 15.90 -7.77
CA ILE A 127 12.01 15.26 -8.84
C ILE A 127 12.45 13.82 -9.06
N ILE A 128 13.73 13.54 -9.11
CA ILE A 128 14.28 12.20 -9.35
C ILE A 128 13.93 11.29 -8.16
N ILE A 129 14.18 11.77 -6.93
CA ILE A 129 13.92 11.04 -5.70
C ILE A 129 12.41 10.77 -5.57
N PHE A 130 11.58 11.75 -5.86
CA PHE A 130 10.12 11.62 -5.84
C PHE A 130 9.62 10.59 -6.85
N THR A 131 10.08 10.66 -8.10
CA THR A 131 9.71 9.69 -9.15
C THR A 131 10.14 8.27 -8.78
N LEU A 132 11.33 8.11 -8.20
CA LEU A 132 11.81 6.82 -7.69
C LEU A 132 10.88 6.32 -6.57
N GLY A 133 10.52 7.17 -5.61
CA GLY A 133 9.59 6.83 -4.54
C GLY A 133 8.22 6.37 -5.06
N LEU A 134 7.62 7.10 -6.02
CA LEU A 134 6.36 6.70 -6.64
C LEU A 134 6.48 5.36 -7.38
N THR A 135 7.58 5.13 -8.09
CA THR A 135 7.83 3.86 -8.79
C THR A 135 7.89 2.70 -7.81
N LEU A 136 8.57 2.87 -6.67
CA LEU A 136 8.61 1.86 -5.62
C LEU A 136 7.21 1.61 -5.03
N MET A 137 6.39 2.64 -4.83
CA MET A 137 5.00 2.48 -4.36
C MET A 137 4.13 1.71 -5.35
N ILE A 138 4.28 1.95 -6.66
CA ILE A 138 3.58 1.20 -7.72
C ILE A 138 3.95 -0.29 -7.67
N ILE A 139 5.24 -0.59 -7.59
CA ILE A 139 5.76 -1.97 -7.52
C ILE A 139 5.27 -2.65 -6.24
N ALA A 140 5.38 -1.98 -5.11
CA ALA A 140 4.95 -2.49 -3.81
C ALA A 140 3.47 -2.87 -3.79
N ASN A 141 2.61 -1.98 -4.30
CA ASN A 141 1.18 -2.21 -4.38
C ASN A 141 0.84 -3.41 -5.27
N GLY A 142 1.57 -3.58 -6.38
CA GLY A 142 1.43 -4.73 -7.27
C GLY A 142 1.67 -6.07 -6.55
N PHE A 143 2.71 -6.15 -5.73
CA PHE A 143 3.01 -7.36 -4.96
C PHE A 143 2.07 -7.58 -3.77
N PHE A 144 1.51 -6.52 -3.20
CA PHE A 144 0.74 -6.60 -1.98
C PHE A 144 -0.74 -6.92 -2.23
N LYS A 145 -1.41 -6.09 -3.01
CA LYS A 145 -2.87 -6.00 -3.11
C LYS A 145 -3.57 -7.30 -3.52
N SER A 146 -3.11 -7.95 -4.60
CA SER A 146 -3.72 -9.20 -5.09
C SER A 146 -3.48 -10.36 -4.14
N ASN A 147 -2.33 -10.40 -3.50
CA ASN A 147 -1.86 -11.55 -2.74
C ASN A 147 -2.48 -11.63 -1.34
N ILE A 148 -2.71 -10.48 -0.68
CA ILE A 148 -3.30 -10.49 0.67
C ILE A 148 -4.76 -10.97 0.64
N SER A 149 -5.55 -10.50 -0.32
CA SER A 149 -6.94 -10.94 -0.51
C SER A 149 -7.03 -12.44 -0.80
N THR A 150 -6.09 -12.97 -1.57
CA THR A 150 -6.00 -14.41 -1.84
C THR A 150 -5.77 -15.21 -0.56
N ILE A 151 -4.86 -14.76 0.33
CA ILE A 151 -4.64 -15.45 1.62
C ILE A 151 -5.88 -15.40 2.49
N VAL A 152 -6.60 -14.25 2.57
CA VAL A 152 -7.86 -14.16 3.31
C VAL A 152 -8.86 -15.22 2.84
N GLY A 153 -9.03 -15.36 1.52
CA GLY A 153 -9.90 -16.39 0.95
C GLY A 153 -9.50 -17.82 1.34
N MET A 154 -8.21 -18.09 1.37
CA MET A 154 -7.68 -19.43 1.72
C MET A 154 -7.88 -19.81 3.19
N LEU A 155 -8.03 -18.85 4.11
CA LEU A 155 -8.22 -19.14 5.55
C LEU A 155 -9.50 -19.92 5.85
N TYR A 156 -10.49 -19.85 4.98
CA TYR A 156 -11.84 -20.41 5.22
C TYR A 156 -12.12 -21.69 4.44
N GLY A 157 -11.22 -22.12 3.56
CA GLY A 157 -11.45 -23.32 2.72
C GLY A 157 -12.78 -23.23 1.99
N ASP A 158 -13.65 -24.24 2.18
CA ASP A 158 -14.95 -24.34 1.50
C ASP A 158 -16.11 -23.66 2.25
N ASP A 159 -15.88 -23.11 3.46
CA ASP A 159 -16.91 -22.42 4.24
C ASP A 159 -17.17 -21.01 3.69
N LYS A 160 -18.04 -20.94 2.69
CA LYS A 160 -18.40 -19.70 2.00
C LYS A 160 -18.99 -18.65 2.93
N GLN A 161 -19.88 -19.05 3.85
CA GLN A 161 -20.58 -18.11 4.73
C GLN A 161 -19.60 -17.42 5.70
N LYS A 162 -18.70 -18.19 6.33
CA LYS A 162 -17.68 -17.61 7.21
C LYS A 162 -16.65 -16.80 6.41
N ARG A 163 -16.34 -17.20 5.19
CA ARG A 163 -15.46 -16.46 4.30
C ARG A 163 -16.01 -15.08 3.98
N ASP A 164 -17.28 -14.96 3.64
CA ASP A 164 -17.92 -13.68 3.32
C ASP A 164 -17.95 -12.74 4.54
N ALA A 165 -18.26 -13.29 5.73
CA ALA A 165 -18.15 -12.56 6.99
C ALA A 165 -16.70 -12.14 7.28
N GLY A 166 -15.72 -13.00 7.02
CA GLY A 166 -14.29 -12.69 7.16
C GLY A 166 -13.83 -11.58 6.23
N PHE A 167 -14.28 -11.56 4.98
CA PHE A 167 -14.01 -10.45 4.06
C PHE A 167 -14.64 -9.14 4.55
N THR A 168 -15.83 -9.18 5.16
CA THR A 168 -16.43 -7.98 5.76
C THR A 168 -15.54 -7.39 6.84
N ILE A 169 -15.00 -8.21 7.75
CA ILE A 169 -14.03 -7.78 8.76
C ILE A 169 -12.77 -7.22 8.11
N PHE A 170 -12.23 -7.91 7.11
CA PHE A 170 -11.04 -7.48 6.38
C PHE A 170 -11.23 -6.10 5.73
N TYR A 171 -12.38 -5.86 5.08
CA TYR A 171 -12.72 -4.56 4.48
C TYR A 171 -12.90 -3.44 5.52
N MET A 172 -13.30 -3.75 6.75
CA MET A 172 -13.29 -2.75 7.82
C MET A 172 -11.88 -2.22 8.08
N GLY A 173 -10.84 -3.07 8.02
CA GLY A 173 -9.45 -2.64 8.12
C GLY A 173 -9.05 -1.65 7.01
N ILE A 174 -9.45 -1.93 5.77
CA ILE A 174 -9.24 -1.01 4.62
C ILE A 174 -9.85 0.36 4.93
N ASN A 175 -11.11 0.39 5.36
CA ASN A 175 -11.83 1.64 5.62
C ASN A 175 -11.23 2.42 6.80
N LEU A 176 -10.81 1.73 7.87
CA LEU A 176 -10.15 2.38 9.01
C LEU A 176 -8.82 3.02 8.59
N GLY A 177 -7.98 2.30 7.86
CA GLY A 177 -6.73 2.84 7.32
C GLY A 177 -6.97 4.04 6.42
N ALA A 178 -7.91 3.94 5.50
CA ALA A 178 -8.26 5.02 4.57
C ALA A 178 -8.83 6.26 5.28
N PHE A 179 -9.59 6.09 6.37
CA PHE A 179 -10.18 7.18 7.12
C PHE A 179 -9.16 7.96 7.94
N PHE A 180 -8.34 7.27 8.73
CA PHE A 180 -7.38 7.93 9.64
C PHE A 180 -6.17 8.51 8.92
N SER A 181 -5.77 7.91 7.82
CA SER A 181 -4.55 8.26 7.13
C SER A 181 -4.50 9.71 6.61
N PRO A 182 -5.47 10.23 5.85
CA PRO A 182 -5.45 11.63 5.40
C PRO A 182 -5.47 12.62 6.57
N LEU A 183 -6.15 12.28 7.65
CA LEU A 183 -6.23 13.13 8.84
C LEU A 183 -4.86 13.24 9.50
N ILE A 184 -4.17 12.14 9.73
CA ILE A 184 -2.88 12.13 10.41
C ILE A 184 -1.78 12.66 9.49
N CYS A 185 -1.64 12.08 8.30
CA CYS A 185 -0.58 12.46 7.36
C CYS A 185 -0.77 13.89 6.83
N GLY A 186 -2.02 14.29 6.56
CA GLY A 186 -2.36 15.66 6.13
C GLY A 186 -2.05 16.68 7.18
N THR A 187 -2.44 16.44 8.43
CA THR A 187 -2.15 17.33 9.57
C THR A 187 -0.64 17.48 9.78
N LEU A 188 0.11 16.36 9.76
CA LEU A 188 1.56 16.41 9.88
C LEU A 188 2.22 17.17 8.72
N ALA A 189 1.75 16.97 7.51
CA ALA A 189 2.25 17.71 6.36
C ALA A 189 1.98 19.21 6.45
N GLN A 190 0.80 19.60 6.93
CA GLN A 190 0.40 21.00 7.06
C GLN A 190 1.19 21.73 8.14
N TYR A 191 1.40 21.12 9.32
CA TYR A 191 2.05 21.79 10.45
C TYR A 191 3.57 21.65 10.48
N TYR A 192 4.10 20.53 9.99
CA TYR A 192 5.53 20.23 10.07
C TYR A 192 6.21 20.07 8.69
N GLY A 193 5.44 20.03 7.62
CA GLY A 193 5.91 19.92 6.25
C GLY A 193 5.75 18.52 5.65
N PHE A 194 5.73 18.46 4.33
CA PHE A 194 5.42 17.23 3.56
C PHE A 194 6.28 16.02 3.91
N LYS A 195 7.57 16.22 4.22
CA LYS A 195 8.47 15.13 4.61
C LYS A 195 7.93 14.34 5.81
N TYR A 196 7.36 15.02 6.81
CA TYR A 196 6.78 14.35 7.98
C TYR A 196 5.45 13.67 7.67
N GLY A 197 4.66 14.22 6.76
CA GLY A 197 3.46 13.57 6.26
C GLY A 197 3.76 12.25 5.54
N PHE A 198 4.80 12.24 4.67
CA PHE A 198 5.25 11.03 4.00
C PHE A 198 5.94 10.02 4.93
N MET A 199 6.62 10.49 5.99
CA MET A 199 7.22 9.60 6.99
C MET A 199 6.17 8.92 7.87
N ALA A 200 5.04 9.56 8.09
CA ALA A 200 3.94 9.01 8.88
C ALA A 200 3.04 8.05 8.08
N ALA A 201 3.04 8.20 6.76
CA ALA A 201 2.31 7.30 5.87
C ALA A 201 3.01 5.95 5.75
#